data_4c8b09a83a65fa56386f6661c0f1c442
#
_entry.id   4c8b09a83a65fa56386f6661c0f1c442
#
_cell.length_a   1.000
_cell.length_b   1.000
_cell.length_c   1.000
_cell.angle_alpha   90.00
_cell.angle_beta   90.00
_cell.angle_gamma   90.00
#
_symmetry.space_group_name_H-M   'P 1'
#
loop_
_entity.id
_entity.type
_entity.pdbx_description
1 polymer ?
#
loop_
_entity_poly.entity_id
_entity_poly.type
_entity_poly.pdbx_seq_one_letter_code
_entity_poly.pdbx_strand_id
1 'polypeptide(L)'
;MKKNVVIPALLFGAVAAGGLLYLTHANAFKAATAATPPAPIPVVAGVVTQHDVPIYQNGVGTVIAYNTDVVRAQIQGQLISINFTEGQTVHAGDLLAQIDPRPYQAQIDQFGGNLERDQAQLTNARANLTRYSQLGDKGWATPQLIETQKAQVGQLEAAIKTDQALIEAAKVQLSYTRLTSPIDGVVGIRQIDVGNIISPTTANGLVVVTQLDPISLIFTLPEGVLPQILQQQQATKTPLSVLAYNQDDTIALGQGVLALVNNEILQTTGSIQLKATFPNKSRTLWPGELVNARLLITTRHNGLTVPASVVQQGPNGAYAYVIKSDSTVAIRPLKVAQITDGEALIDSGLKAGEQVVVDGQYRLQPGTPVTILHGEAADEAAAQQAQQAVIP
;
A
#
# COMPACT_ATOMS: atom_id res chain seq x y z
N MET A 1 -100.43 11.85 72.54
CA MET A 1 -99.93 12.54 71.39
C MET A 1 -98.79 11.72 70.80
N LYS A 2 -99.03 11.15 69.68
CA LYS A 2 -98.13 10.19 68.90
C LYS A 2 -97.09 10.94 68.08
N LYS A 3 -95.83 10.59 68.11
CA LYS A 3 -94.89 10.94 67.08
C LYS A 3 -93.80 9.88 66.96
N ASN A 4 -93.87 9.18 65.87
CA ASN A 4 -92.84 8.68 64.95
C ASN A 4 -91.66 7.80 65.44
N VAL A 5 -91.79 6.53 65.23
CA VAL A 5 -90.78 5.51 65.20
C VAL A 5 -90.80 4.84 63.84
N VAL A 6 -90.34 5.51 62.74
CA VAL A 6 -90.26 4.90 61.41
C VAL A 6 -88.91 5.18 60.70
N ILE A 7 -88.06 6.01 61.24
CA ILE A 7 -86.81 6.43 60.53
C ILE A 7 -85.57 5.53 60.70
N PRO A 8 -85.37 4.69 61.74
CA PRO A 8 -84.09 3.90 61.83
C PRO A 8 -84.05 2.63 61.00
N ALA A 9 -85.18 2.11 60.48
CA ALA A 9 -85.16 0.83 59.70
C ALA A 9 -84.68 0.98 58.27
N LEU A 10 -84.86 2.14 57.62
CA LEU A 10 -84.38 2.39 56.23
C LEU A 10 -82.89 2.69 56.13
N LEU A 11 -82.28 3.21 57.13
CA LEU A 11 -80.83 3.49 57.15
C LEU A 11 -79.98 2.21 57.33
N PHE A 12 -80.48 1.21 58.08
CA PHE A 12 -79.75 -0.07 58.21
C PHE A 12 -79.84 -0.95 56.95
N GLY A 13 -80.88 -0.87 56.18
CA GLY A 13 -81.00 -1.57 54.93
C GLY A 13 -80.08 -1.03 53.83
N ALA A 14 -79.84 0.27 53.74
CA ALA A 14 -78.97 0.91 52.82
C ALA A 14 -77.47 0.64 53.06
N VAL A 15 -77.03 0.54 54.30
CA VAL A 15 -75.64 0.21 54.66
C VAL A 15 -75.32 -1.29 54.41
N ALA A 16 -76.31 -2.18 54.66
CA ALA A 16 -76.11 -3.62 54.35
C ALA A 16 -76.08 -3.91 52.84
N ALA A 17 -76.89 -3.24 52.01
CA ALA A 17 -76.86 -3.36 50.59
C ALA A 17 -75.59 -2.75 49.91
N GLY A 18 -75.11 -1.62 50.43
CA GLY A 18 -73.84 -0.97 50.01
C GLY A 18 -72.61 -1.79 50.36
N GLY A 19 -72.61 -2.42 51.56
CA GLY A 19 -71.51 -3.31 52.01
C GLY A 19 -71.44 -4.60 51.20
N LEU A 20 -72.60 -5.17 50.82
CA LEU A 20 -72.60 -6.39 49.94
C LEU A 20 -72.19 -6.10 48.52
N LEU A 21 -72.56 -4.96 47.94
CA LEU A 21 -72.11 -4.50 46.62
C LEU A 21 -70.56 -4.16 46.59
N TYR A 22 -70.06 -3.57 47.68
CA TYR A 22 -68.65 -3.27 47.82
C TYR A 22 -67.79 -4.56 47.94
N LEU A 23 -68.27 -5.59 48.70
CA LEU A 23 -67.58 -6.86 48.82
C LEU A 23 -67.61 -7.70 47.49
N THR A 24 -68.65 -7.61 46.71
CA THR A 24 -68.74 -8.28 45.40
C THR A 24 -67.85 -7.57 44.32
N HIS A 25 -67.74 -6.23 44.37
CA HIS A 25 -66.85 -5.48 43.50
C HIS A 25 -65.37 -5.59 43.91
N ALA A 26 -65.08 -5.69 45.22
CA ALA A 26 -63.71 -5.89 45.68
C ALA A 26 -63.14 -7.26 45.35
N ASN A 27 -63.95 -8.30 45.16
CA ASN A 27 -63.52 -9.60 44.69
C ASN A 27 -63.43 -9.70 43.16
N ALA A 28 -64.12 -8.83 42.40
CA ALA A 28 -64.00 -8.76 40.94
C ALA A 28 -62.69 -8.07 40.49
N PHE A 29 -62.07 -7.23 41.35
CA PHE A 29 -60.76 -6.60 41.05
C PHE A 29 -59.56 -7.48 41.41
N LYS A 30 -59.74 -8.68 41.96
CA LYS A 30 -58.63 -9.65 42.23
C LYS A 30 -58.46 -10.73 41.15
N ALA A 31 -59.18 -10.68 40.06
CA ALA A 31 -58.74 -11.39 38.87
C ALA A 31 -57.68 -10.53 38.21
N ALA A 32 -56.45 -10.51 38.78
CA ALA A 32 -55.28 -10.05 38.06
C ALA A 32 -55.23 -10.82 36.75
N THR A 33 -55.46 -10.13 35.70
CA THR A 33 -55.22 -10.63 34.33
C THR A 33 -53.78 -11.16 34.39
N ALA A 34 -53.63 -12.48 34.36
CA ALA A 34 -52.36 -13.11 34.05
C ALA A 34 -52.00 -12.54 32.68
N ALA A 35 -51.02 -11.63 32.66
CA ALA A 35 -50.50 -11.07 31.44
C ALA A 35 -50.10 -12.25 30.55
N THR A 36 -50.80 -12.46 29.47
CA THR A 36 -50.39 -13.45 28.46
C THR A 36 -48.93 -13.17 28.14
N PRO A 37 -48.03 -14.16 28.27
CA PRO A 37 -46.63 -13.93 27.93
C PRO A 37 -46.56 -13.32 26.54
N PRO A 38 -45.80 -12.24 26.32
CA PRO A 38 -45.69 -11.66 25.01
C PRO A 38 -45.26 -12.74 24.00
N ALA A 39 -45.93 -12.77 22.88
CA ALA A 39 -45.61 -13.74 21.80
C ALA A 39 -44.13 -13.66 21.47
N PRO A 40 -43.43 -14.79 21.34
CA PRO A 40 -42.01 -14.78 21.04
C PRO A 40 -41.77 -14.13 19.69
N ILE A 41 -40.78 -13.23 19.65
CA ILE A 41 -40.37 -12.49 18.43
C ILE A 41 -39.44 -13.38 17.61
N PRO A 42 -39.73 -13.58 16.30
CA PRO A 42 -38.83 -14.33 15.43
C PRO A 42 -37.55 -13.54 15.18
N VAL A 43 -36.40 -14.20 15.35
CA VAL A 43 -35.05 -13.63 15.16
C VAL A 43 -34.15 -14.61 14.42
N VAL A 44 -33.22 -14.09 13.66
CA VAL A 44 -32.12 -14.89 13.09
C VAL A 44 -30.98 -14.92 14.10
N ALA A 45 -30.54 -16.11 14.50
CA ALA A 45 -29.45 -16.29 15.44
C ALA A 45 -28.14 -16.62 14.71
N GLY A 46 -27.04 -16.06 15.21
CA GLY A 46 -25.67 -16.43 14.87
C GLY A 46 -24.95 -16.99 16.09
N VAL A 47 -23.82 -17.64 15.88
CA VAL A 47 -22.97 -18.17 16.93
C VAL A 47 -21.67 -17.35 16.97
N VAL A 48 -21.20 -17.04 18.17
CA VAL A 48 -19.88 -16.41 18.36
C VAL A 48 -18.81 -17.43 18.02
N THR A 49 -18.05 -17.16 16.96
CA THR A 49 -16.96 -18.02 16.51
C THR A 49 -15.63 -17.56 17.08
N GLN A 50 -14.65 -18.46 17.08
CA GLN A 50 -13.31 -18.16 17.54
C GLN A 50 -12.30 -18.64 16.49
N HIS A 51 -11.56 -17.70 15.91
CA HIS A 51 -10.52 -18.02 14.93
C HIS A 51 -9.44 -16.94 14.92
N ASP A 52 -8.38 -17.14 14.13
CA ASP A 52 -7.31 -16.17 13.94
C ASP A 52 -7.79 -15.05 13.03
N VAL A 53 -7.78 -13.81 13.53
CA VAL A 53 -8.28 -12.62 12.83
C VAL A 53 -7.12 -11.67 12.52
N PRO A 54 -6.83 -11.42 11.23
CA PRO A 54 -5.83 -10.43 10.85
C PRO A 54 -6.35 -9.01 11.13
N ILE A 55 -5.51 -8.17 11.71
CA ILE A 55 -5.79 -6.77 11.99
C ILE A 55 -5.05 -5.92 10.96
N TYR A 56 -5.82 -5.26 10.12
CA TYR A 56 -5.29 -4.38 9.08
C TYR A 56 -5.43 -2.91 9.45
N GLN A 57 -4.48 -2.11 8.96
CA GLN A 57 -4.61 -0.66 8.86
C GLN A 57 -4.78 -0.28 7.39
N ASN A 58 -5.86 0.45 7.12
CA ASN A 58 -6.25 0.83 5.76
C ASN A 58 -5.73 2.22 5.45
N GLY A 59 -5.14 2.38 4.28
CA GLY A 59 -4.67 3.65 3.76
C GLY A 59 -4.87 3.73 2.26
N VAL A 60 -4.90 4.94 1.73
CA VAL A 60 -4.94 5.19 0.28
C VAL A 60 -3.52 5.44 -0.19
N GLY A 61 -3.18 4.89 -1.34
CA GLY A 61 -1.85 5.02 -1.92
C GLY A 61 -1.85 5.17 -3.43
N THR A 62 -0.69 5.51 -3.95
CA THR A 62 -0.42 5.59 -5.38
C THR A 62 0.66 4.59 -5.74
N VAL A 63 0.40 3.81 -6.76
CA VAL A 63 1.38 2.91 -7.36
C VAL A 63 2.43 3.74 -8.08
N ILE A 64 3.69 3.44 -7.85
CA ILE A 64 4.81 4.06 -8.55
C ILE A 64 5.72 2.97 -9.13
N ALA A 65 6.41 3.28 -10.19
CA ALA A 65 7.45 2.38 -10.69
C ALA A 65 8.50 2.09 -9.63
N TYR A 66 9.12 0.92 -9.67
CA TYR A 66 10.24 0.61 -8.77
C TYR A 66 11.44 1.50 -9.08
N ASN A 67 11.81 1.56 -10.38
CA ASN A 67 12.77 2.50 -10.93
C ASN A 67 12.20 3.11 -12.22
N THR A 68 12.54 4.37 -12.47
CA THR A 68 12.22 5.06 -13.73
C THR A 68 13.45 5.81 -14.18
N ASP A 69 13.84 5.63 -15.43
CA ASP A 69 14.95 6.35 -16.03
C ASP A 69 14.51 7.01 -17.34
N VAL A 70 14.94 8.27 -17.51
CA VAL A 70 14.75 9.02 -18.74
C VAL A 70 16.04 8.92 -19.55
N VAL A 71 16.06 8.09 -20.58
CA VAL A 71 17.23 7.89 -21.43
C VAL A 71 17.51 9.17 -22.22
N ARG A 72 18.65 9.80 -21.92
CA ARG A 72 19.07 11.07 -22.51
C ARG A 72 20.42 10.94 -23.20
N ALA A 73 20.63 11.75 -24.25
CA ALA A 73 21.94 11.89 -24.85
C ALA A 73 22.91 12.60 -23.87
N GLN A 74 24.13 12.09 -23.74
CA GLN A 74 25.21 12.74 -22.97
C GLN A 74 26.09 13.63 -23.85
N ILE A 75 25.94 13.49 -25.17
CA ILE A 75 26.67 14.26 -26.20
C ILE A 75 25.68 14.77 -27.26
N GLN A 76 26.10 15.76 -28.02
CA GLN A 76 25.30 16.29 -29.12
C GLN A 76 25.56 15.50 -30.41
N GLY A 77 24.52 15.22 -31.18
CA GLY A 77 24.68 14.63 -32.53
C GLY A 77 23.35 14.24 -33.14
N GLN A 78 23.41 13.82 -34.40
CA GLN A 78 22.24 13.33 -35.16
C GLN A 78 21.90 11.91 -34.72
N LEU A 79 20.63 11.64 -34.46
CA LEU A 79 20.10 10.31 -34.20
C LEU A 79 19.99 9.54 -35.52
N ILE A 80 20.77 8.46 -35.67
CA ILE A 80 20.83 7.71 -36.94
C ILE A 80 20.00 6.42 -36.90
N SER A 81 19.76 5.85 -35.71
CA SER A 81 18.91 4.67 -35.58
C SER A 81 18.22 4.63 -34.22
N ILE A 82 17.04 3.99 -34.18
CA ILE A 82 16.30 3.61 -32.99
C ILE A 82 16.09 2.10 -33.08
N ASN A 83 16.42 1.38 -32.01
CA ASN A 83 16.56 -0.07 -31.98
C ASN A 83 15.57 -0.74 -31.03
N PHE A 84 14.48 -0.05 -30.68
CA PHE A 84 13.41 -0.58 -29.84
C PHE A 84 12.03 -0.32 -30.46
N THR A 85 11.05 -1.08 -30.01
CA THR A 85 9.62 -0.83 -30.24
C THR A 85 9.01 -0.28 -28.96
N GLU A 86 8.10 0.70 -29.08
CA GLU A 86 7.35 1.23 -27.94
C GLU A 86 6.58 0.12 -27.23
N GLY A 87 6.63 0.11 -25.89
CA GLY A 87 6.05 -0.96 -25.07
C GLY A 87 6.90 -2.24 -24.96
N GLN A 88 8.05 -2.31 -25.62
CA GLN A 88 8.96 -3.45 -25.53
C GLN A 88 9.60 -3.56 -24.15
N THR A 89 9.79 -4.79 -23.67
CA THR A 89 10.64 -5.05 -22.52
C THR A 89 12.09 -5.06 -22.93
N VAL A 90 12.94 -4.34 -22.19
CA VAL A 90 14.39 -4.23 -22.43
C VAL A 90 15.16 -4.53 -21.16
N HIS A 91 16.42 -4.95 -21.32
CA HIS A 91 17.35 -5.22 -20.21
C HIS A 91 18.41 -4.11 -20.10
N ALA A 92 18.99 -4.00 -18.92
CA ALA A 92 20.13 -3.11 -18.72
C ALA A 92 21.27 -3.42 -19.70
N GLY A 93 21.74 -2.39 -20.42
CA GLY A 93 22.76 -2.52 -21.47
C GLY A 93 22.23 -2.66 -22.89
N ASP A 94 20.94 -2.95 -23.11
CA ASP A 94 20.34 -3.04 -24.44
C ASP A 94 20.47 -1.71 -25.18
N LEU A 95 20.90 -1.79 -26.46
CA LEU A 95 21.04 -0.60 -27.30
C LEU A 95 19.67 -0.09 -27.73
N LEU A 96 19.32 1.09 -27.27
CA LEU A 96 18.04 1.75 -27.59
C LEU A 96 18.17 2.65 -28.83
N ALA A 97 19.29 3.37 -28.97
CA ALA A 97 19.48 4.25 -30.10
C ALA A 97 20.96 4.54 -30.35
N GLN A 98 21.26 5.03 -31.53
CA GLN A 98 22.62 5.38 -31.97
C GLN A 98 22.66 6.83 -32.47
N ILE A 99 23.54 7.61 -31.90
CA ILE A 99 23.98 8.92 -32.40
C ILE A 99 25.06 8.67 -33.47
N ASP A 100 25.22 9.53 -34.45
CA ASP A 100 26.26 9.42 -35.49
C ASP A 100 27.67 9.38 -34.86
N PRO A 101 28.35 8.24 -34.92
CA PRO A 101 29.65 8.06 -34.29
C PRO A 101 30.82 8.66 -35.08
N ARG A 102 30.62 8.98 -36.38
CA ARG A 102 31.69 9.36 -37.30
C ARG A 102 32.53 10.55 -36.85
N PRO A 103 31.96 11.67 -36.32
CA PRO A 103 32.76 12.78 -35.81
C PRO A 103 33.66 12.38 -34.66
N TYR A 104 33.16 11.54 -33.75
CA TYR A 104 33.90 11.07 -32.57
C TYR A 104 34.97 10.07 -32.93
N GLN A 105 34.72 9.20 -33.92
CA GLN A 105 35.74 8.29 -34.45
C GLN A 105 36.88 9.05 -35.13
N ALA A 106 36.56 10.06 -35.96
CA ALA A 106 37.57 10.89 -36.60
C ALA A 106 38.48 11.63 -35.59
N GLN A 107 37.93 12.01 -34.43
CA GLN A 107 38.70 12.62 -33.34
C GLN A 107 39.69 11.62 -32.69
N ILE A 108 39.28 10.37 -32.50
CA ILE A 108 40.18 9.30 -32.05
C ILE A 108 41.30 9.07 -33.03
N ASP A 109 40.97 9.00 -34.31
CA ASP A 109 41.97 8.79 -35.39
C ASP A 109 42.97 9.94 -35.46
N GLN A 110 42.52 11.19 -35.26
CA GLN A 110 43.37 12.37 -35.19
C GLN A 110 44.37 12.28 -34.01
N PHE A 111 43.88 11.94 -32.80
CA PHE A 111 44.77 11.78 -31.65
C PHE A 111 45.67 10.58 -31.79
N GLY A 112 45.23 9.50 -32.44
CA GLY A 112 46.05 8.36 -32.79
C GLY A 112 47.25 8.73 -33.70
N GLY A 113 47.00 9.55 -34.72
CA GLY A 113 48.06 10.06 -35.60
C GLY A 113 49.05 10.93 -34.85
N ASN A 114 48.64 11.75 -33.87
CA ASN A 114 49.59 12.50 -33.00
C ASN A 114 50.44 11.56 -32.18
N LEU A 115 49.82 10.54 -31.55
CA LEU A 115 50.53 9.54 -30.76
C LEU A 115 51.61 8.82 -31.57
N GLU A 116 51.25 8.36 -32.80
CA GLU A 116 52.22 7.68 -33.70
C GLU A 116 53.39 8.59 -34.09
N ARG A 117 53.12 9.88 -34.38
CA ARG A 117 54.17 10.86 -34.66
C ARG A 117 55.12 11.01 -33.46
N ASP A 118 54.58 11.16 -32.27
CA ASP A 118 55.39 11.42 -31.04
C ASP A 118 56.15 10.15 -30.62
N GLN A 119 55.59 8.96 -30.85
CA GLN A 119 56.31 7.68 -30.69
C GLN A 119 57.51 7.54 -31.66
N ALA A 120 57.37 7.96 -32.93
CA ALA A 120 58.44 7.96 -33.89
C ALA A 120 59.55 8.94 -33.48
N GLN A 121 59.14 10.14 -32.99
CA GLN A 121 60.09 11.13 -32.48
C GLN A 121 60.83 10.63 -31.23
N LEU A 122 60.13 9.96 -30.31
CA LEU A 122 60.74 9.37 -29.12
C LEU A 122 61.76 8.29 -29.48
N THR A 123 61.44 7.45 -30.45
CA THR A 123 62.34 6.41 -30.98
C THR A 123 63.64 7.03 -31.48
N ASN A 124 63.56 8.11 -32.27
CA ASN A 124 64.73 8.85 -32.75
C ASN A 124 65.50 9.51 -31.58
N ALA A 125 64.79 10.18 -30.65
CA ALA A 125 65.44 10.82 -29.48
C ALA A 125 66.19 9.81 -28.62
N ARG A 126 65.63 8.64 -28.38
CA ARG A 126 66.27 7.54 -27.63
C ARG A 126 67.51 7.02 -28.35
N ALA A 127 67.46 6.85 -29.68
CA ALA A 127 68.65 6.45 -30.49
C ALA A 127 69.73 7.50 -30.43
N ASN A 128 69.38 8.80 -30.49
CA ASN A 128 70.32 9.90 -30.32
C ASN A 128 70.95 9.94 -28.91
N LEU A 129 70.12 9.80 -27.85
CA LEU A 129 70.61 9.73 -26.46
C LEU A 129 71.63 8.59 -26.29
N THR A 130 71.30 7.40 -26.80
CA THR A 130 72.23 6.24 -26.77
C THR A 130 73.55 6.54 -27.46
N ARG A 131 73.49 7.16 -28.64
CA ARG A 131 74.66 7.52 -29.45
C ARG A 131 75.52 8.55 -28.70
N TYR A 132 74.95 9.64 -28.17
CA TYR A 132 75.69 10.67 -27.45
C TYR A 132 76.21 10.19 -26.08
N SER A 133 75.52 9.29 -25.41
CA SER A 133 76.07 8.64 -24.20
C SER A 133 77.30 7.83 -24.49
N GLN A 134 77.31 7.02 -25.57
CA GLN A 134 78.52 6.27 -26.00
C GLN A 134 79.68 7.15 -26.45
N LEU A 135 79.40 8.33 -27.04
CA LEU A 135 80.44 9.32 -27.37
C LEU A 135 80.94 10.03 -26.14
N GLY A 136 80.06 10.28 -25.13
CA GLY A 136 80.44 10.84 -23.85
C GLY A 136 81.41 9.95 -23.10
N ASP A 137 81.16 8.64 -23.07
CA ASP A 137 82.06 7.64 -22.46
C ASP A 137 83.48 7.66 -23.07
N LYS A 138 83.61 8.11 -24.34
CA LYS A 138 84.89 8.28 -25.06
C LYS A 138 85.41 9.69 -24.97
N GLY A 139 84.82 10.61 -24.23
CA GLY A 139 85.20 12.00 -24.11
C GLY A 139 84.91 12.92 -25.29
N TRP A 140 84.07 12.44 -26.27
CA TRP A 140 83.79 13.15 -27.53
C TRP A 140 82.40 13.87 -27.54
N ALA A 141 81.60 13.76 -26.45
CA ALA A 141 80.40 14.51 -26.25
C ALA A 141 80.46 15.22 -24.88
N THR A 142 79.88 16.45 -24.81
CA THR A 142 79.82 17.21 -23.55
C THR A 142 78.63 16.68 -22.67
N PRO A 143 78.84 16.75 -21.33
CA PRO A 143 77.72 16.39 -20.40
C PRO A 143 76.42 17.17 -20.66
N GLN A 144 76.57 18.46 -21.01
CA GLN A 144 75.41 19.30 -21.34
C GLN A 144 74.60 18.76 -22.55
N LEU A 145 75.28 18.22 -23.59
CA LEU A 145 74.57 17.64 -24.73
C LEU A 145 73.81 16.37 -24.37
N ILE A 146 74.38 15.53 -23.51
CA ILE A 146 73.69 14.29 -23.02
C ILE A 146 72.45 14.65 -22.19
N GLU A 147 72.60 15.61 -21.27
CA GLU A 147 71.40 16.06 -20.48
C GLU A 147 70.34 16.71 -21.34
N THR A 148 70.72 17.46 -22.38
CA THR A 148 69.74 18.00 -23.36
C THR A 148 68.96 16.88 -24.07
N GLN A 149 69.66 15.81 -24.52
CA GLN A 149 68.98 14.67 -25.15
C GLN A 149 68.11 13.88 -24.19
N LYS A 150 68.55 13.76 -22.92
CA LYS A 150 67.77 13.12 -21.89
C LYS A 150 66.47 13.92 -21.57
N ALA A 151 66.58 15.24 -21.49
CA ALA A 151 65.41 16.11 -21.34
C ALA A 151 64.44 16.01 -22.50
N GLN A 152 64.95 15.90 -23.75
CA GLN A 152 64.16 15.70 -24.95
C GLN A 152 63.38 14.35 -24.92
N VAL A 153 64.02 13.27 -24.46
CA VAL A 153 63.33 11.98 -24.27
C VAL A 153 62.22 12.11 -23.25
N GLY A 154 62.49 12.73 -22.06
CA GLY A 154 61.47 12.96 -21.03
C GLY A 154 60.30 13.81 -21.55
N GLN A 155 60.58 14.84 -22.36
CA GLN A 155 59.53 15.68 -22.95
C GLN A 155 58.62 14.85 -23.86
N LEU A 156 59.19 13.99 -24.77
CA LEU A 156 58.41 13.16 -25.68
C LEU A 156 57.67 12.05 -24.94
N GLU A 157 58.23 11.48 -23.88
CA GLU A 157 57.48 10.52 -23.03
C GLU A 157 56.26 11.17 -22.37
N ALA A 158 56.39 12.42 -21.92
CA ALA A 158 55.26 13.18 -21.38
C ALA A 158 54.22 13.52 -22.43
N ALA A 159 54.66 13.88 -23.66
CA ALA A 159 53.74 14.12 -24.82
C ALA A 159 52.94 12.87 -25.16
N ILE A 160 53.57 11.72 -25.27
CA ILE A 160 52.90 10.43 -25.51
C ILE A 160 51.85 10.11 -24.48
N LYS A 161 52.17 10.35 -23.20
CA LYS A 161 51.20 10.16 -22.08
C LYS A 161 49.99 11.09 -22.22
N THR A 162 50.23 12.32 -22.68
CA THR A 162 49.11 13.28 -22.95
C THR A 162 48.26 12.81 -24.09
N ASP A 163 48.85 12.35 -25.23
CA ASP A 163 48.10 11.85 -26.37
C ASP A 163 47.27 10.61 -26.04
N GLN A 164 47.82 9.70 -25.25
CA GLN A 164 47.10 8.53 -24.72
C GLN A 164 45.88 8.96 -23.89
N ALA A 165 46.02 9.96 -23.02
CA ALA A 165 44.89 10.47 -22.24
C ALA A 165 43.83 11.13 -23.10
N LEU A 166 44.20 11.83 -24.19
CA LEU A 166 43.27 12.42 -25.16
C LEU A 166 42.51 11.34 -25.94
N ILE A 167 43.19 10.26 -26.33
CA ILE A 167 42.53 9.12 -26.99
C ILE A 167 41.50 8.48 -26.03
N GLU A 168 41.85 8.24 -24.79
CA GLU A 168 40.88 7.66 -23.82
C GLU A 168 39.71 8.59 -23.57
N ALA A 169 39.91 9.90 -23.46
CA ALA A 169 38.80 10.87 -23.35
C ALA A 169 37.88 10.85 -24.60
N ALA A 170 38.44 10.74 -25.80
CA ALA A 170 37.67 10.64 -27.03
C ALA A 170 36.92 9.31 -27.15
N LYS A 171 37.47 8.19 -26.69
CA LYS A 171 36.79 6.90 -26.59
C LYS A 171 35.58 6.95 -25.67
N VAL A 172 35.66 7.62 -24.53
CA VAL A 172 34.53 7.84 -23.63
C VAL A 172 33.43 8.61 -24.36
N GLN A 173 33.76 9.67 -25.10
CA GLN A 173 32.77 10.40 -25.88
C GLN A 173 32.15 9.53 -26.98
N LEU A 174 32.94 8.69 -27.67
CA LEU A 174 32.42 7.72 -28.65
C LEU A 174 31.45 6.73 -27.98
N SER A 175 31.72 6.28 -26.75
CA SER A 175 30.81 5.37 -26.04
C SER A 175 29.44 5.99 -25.79
N TYR A 176 29.37 7.29 -25.57
CA TYR A 176 28.11 8.03 -25.37
C TYR A 176 27.27 8.18 -26.64
N THR A 177 27.81 7.83 -27.83
CA THR A 177 27.01 7.76 -29.04
C THR A 177 25.99 6.61 -28.99
N ARG A 178 26.21 5.59 -28.15
CA ARG A 178 25.35 4.44 -27.97
C ARG A 178 24.46 4.68 -26.76
N LEU A 179 23.18 4.96 -27.01
CA LEU A 179 22.19 5.14 -25.95
C LEU A 179 21.67 3.76 -25.55
N THR A 180 22.02 3.32 -24.35
CA THR A 180 21.62 2.01 -23.81
C THR A 180 20.65 2.20 -22.63
N SER A 181 19.85 1.17 -22.35
CA SER A 181 19.00 1.15 -21.17
C SER A 181 19.85 0.99 -19.91
N PRO A 182 19.70 1.86 -18.90
CA PRO A 182 20.42 1.70 -17.62
C PRO A 182 19.76 0.69 -16.68
N ILE A 183 18.50 0.32 -16.92
CA ILE A 183 17.68 -0.56 -16.07
C ILE A 183 16.93 -1.58 -16.91
N ASP A 184 16.53 -2.68 -16.27
CA ASP A 184 15.51 -3.59 -16.81
C ASP A 184 14.13 -2.92 -16.70
N GLY A 185 13.34 -2.97 -17.77
CA GLY A 185 12.03 -2.34 -17.74
C GLY A 185 11.28 -2.37 -19.07
N VAL A 186 10.22 -1.60 -19.14
CA VAL A 186 9.39 -1.41 -20.32
C VAL A 186 9.64 -0.03 -20.89
N VAL A 187 9.90 0.03 -22.18
CA VAL A 187 10.13 1.28 -22.93
C VAL A 187 8.79 1.98 -23.14
N GLY A 188 8.73 3.26 -22.82
CA GLY A 188 7.55 4.10 -23.01
C GLY A 188 7.42 4.63 -24.45
N ILE A 189 6.66 5.72 -24.57
CA ILE A 189 6.45 6.41 -25.85
C ILE A 189 7.73 7.16 -26.23
N ARG A 190 8.15 7.02 -27.48
CA ARG A 190 9.29 7.71 -28.06
C ARG A 190 9.02 9.22 -28.18
N GLN A 191 10.01 10.02 -27.76
CA GLN A 191 9.88 11.47 -27.75
C GLN A 191 10.57 12.14 -28.96
N ILE A 192 11.47 11.41 -29.65
CA ILE A 192 12.33 11.95 -30.70
C ILE A 192 12.44 10.94 -31.84
N ASP A 193 12.40 11.41 -33.08
CA ASP A 193 12.52 10.59 -34.29
C ASP A 193 13.96 10.56 -34.83
N VAL A 194 14.25 9.53 -35.63
CA VAL A 194 15.48 9.40 -36.38
C VAL A 194 15.66 10.62 -37.32
N GLY A 195 16.88 11.10 -37.43
CA GLY A 195 17.24 12.28 -38.22
C GLY A 195 17.33 13.56 -37.41
N ASN A 196 16.73 13.63 -36.24
CA ASN A 196 16.82 14.79 -35.35
C ASN A 196 18.20 14.91 -34.71
N ILE A 197 18.60 16.14 -34.41
CA ILE A 197 19.79 16.44 -33.61
C ILE A 197 19.38 16.47 -32.16
N ILE A 198 20.03 15.65 -31.34
CA ILE A 198 19.81 15.56 -29.90
C ILE A 198 21.03 16.09 -29.13
N SER A 199 20.79 16.50 -27.89
CA SER A 199 21.84 17.07 -27.03
C SER A 199 21.52 16.78 -25.55
N PRO A 200 22.47 16.95 -24.62
CA PRO A 200 22.22 16.80 -23.18
C PRO A 200 21.12 17.73 -22.64
N THR A 201 20.88 18.86 -23.30
CA THR A 201 19.86 19.86 -22.92
C THR A 201 18.47 19.55 -23.48
N THR A 202 18.29 18.49 -24.25
CA THR A 202 16.99 18.08 -24.78
C THR A 202 16.07 17.67 -23.63
N ALA A 203 14.99 18.43 -23.43
CA ALA A 203 14.20 18.42 -22.20
C ALA A 203 13.59 17.05 -21.86
N ASN A 204 13.00 16.37 -22.86
CA ASN A 204 12.20 15.14 -22.62
C ASN A 204 13.02 13.85 -22.76
N GLY A 205 14.30 13.95 -23.15
CA GLY A 205 15.09 12.75 -23.48
C GLY A 205 14.60 12.02 -24.74
N LEU A 206 15.11 10.83 -24.98
CA LEU A 206 14.70 9.98 -26.09
C LEU A 206 13.44 9.18 -25.74
N VAL A 207 13.45 8.56 -24.57
CA VAL A 207 12.39 7.67 -24.09
C VAL A 207 12.53 7.48 -22.59
N VAL A 208 11.42 7.14 -21.94
CA VAL A 208 11.39 6.73 -20.52
C VAL A 208 11.38 5.21 -20.45
N VAL A 209 12.26 4.63 -19.65
CA VAL A 209 12.25 3.20 -19.32
C VAL A 209 11.75 3.06 -17.88
N THR A 210 10.75 2.21 -17.69
CA THR A 210 10.06 2.05 -16.42
C THR A 210 10.11 0.60 -15.96
N GLN A 211 10.64 0.36 -14.77
CA GLN A 211 10.64 -0.96 -14.16
C GLN A 211 9.28 -1.23 -13.51
N LEU A 212 8.53 -2.18 -14.10
CA LEU A 212 7.18 -2.55 -13.65
C LEU A 212 7.17 -3.78 -12.73
N ASP A 213 8.24 -4.60 -12.70
CA ASP A 213 8.36 -5.76 -11.83
C ASP A 213 9.79 -5.79 -11.22
N PRO A 214 9.91 -5.74 -9.88
CA PRO A 214 8.84 -5.42 -8.92
C PRO A 214 8.28 -4.00 -9.11
N ILE A 215 7.13 -3.71 -8.48
CA ILE A 215 6.52 -2.37 -8.48
C ILE A 215 6.40 -1.85 -7.04
N SER A 216 6.33 -0.55 -6.86
CA SER A 216 6.22 0.07 -5.54
C SER A 216 4.85 0.71 -5.34
N LEU A 217 4.37 0.72 -4.10
CA LEU A 217 3.20 1.44 -3.66
C LEU A 217 3.61 2.40 -2.55
N ILE A 218 3.31 3.69 -2.70
CA ILE A 218 3.40 4.66 -1.60
C ILE A 218 2.00 4.91 -1.10
N PHE A 219 1.77 4.70 0.18
CA PHE A 219 0.49 4.91 0.85
C PHE A 219 0.67 5.64 2.17
N THR A 220 -0.40 6.22 2.68
CA THR A 220 -0.38 7.02 3.91
C THR A 220 -1.25 6.39 4.99
N LEU A 221 -0.76 6.46 6.24
CA LEU A 221 -1.53 6.09 7.43
C LEU A 221 -1.47 7.25 8.44
N PRO A 222 -2.45 7.38 9.35
CA PRO A 222 -2.39 8.34 10.44
C PRO A 222 -1.15 8.11 11.33
N GLU A 223 -0.53 9.19 11.82
CA GLU A 223 0.68 9.10 12.65
C GLU A 223 0.49 8.25 13.92
N GLY A 224 -0.73 8.21 14.48
CA GLY A 224 -1.04 7.42 15.67
C GLY A 224 -0.81 5.90 15.52
N VAL A 225 -0.71 5.40 14.29
CA VAL A 225 -0.43 3.98 13.99
C VAL A 225 1.07 3.67 14.00
N LEU A 226 1.92 4.68 13.87
CA LEU A 226 3.38 4.51 13.76
C LEU A 226 4.00 3.69 14.92
N PRO A 227 3.66 3.92 16.19
CA PRO A 227 4.23 3.12 17.30
C PRO A 227 3.92 1.63 17.16
N GLN A 228 2.71 1.27 16.70
CA GLN A 228 2.30 -0.12 16.50
C GLN A 228 3.10 -0.78 15.36
N ILE A 229 3.30 -0.05 14.24
CA ILE A 229 4.11 -0.53 13.10
C ILE A 229 5.53 -0.82 13.56
N LEU A 230 6.16 0.14 14.26
CA LEU A 230 7.55 0.00 14.72
C LEU A 230 7.71 -1.13 15.75
N GLN A 231 6.75 -1.27 16.68
CA GLN A 231 6.74 -2.38 17.64
C GLN A 231 6.65 -3.72 16.92
N GLN A 232 5.76 -3.82 15.92
CA GLN A 232 5.58 -5.07 15.19
C GLN A 232 6.77 -5.42 14.30
N GLN A 233 7.41 -4.42 13.66
CA GLN A 233 8.64 -4.64 12.91
C GLN A 233 9.80 -5.13 13.79
N GLN A 234 9.85 -4.69 15.06
CA GLN A 234 10.85 -5.18 16.03
C GLN A 234 10.54 -6.59 16.54
N ALA A 235 9.26 -6.91 16.70
CA ALA A 235 8.80 -8.21 17.18
C ALA A 235 8.93 -9.32 16.12
N THR A 236 8.66 -8.99 14.86
CA THR A 236 8.74 -9.93 13.73
C THR A 236 9.99 -9.67 12.92
N LYS A 237 10.79 -10.72 12.67
CA LYS A 237 11.98 -10.61 11.79
C LYS A 237 11.61 -10.53 10.31
N THR A 238 10.35 -10.73 9.96
CA THR A 238 9.84 -10.70 8.59
C THR A 238 9.16 -9.35 8.31
N PRO A 239 9.30 -8.80 7.08
CA PRO A 239 8.58 -7.59 6.70
C PRO A 239 7.06 -7.77 6.81
N LEU A 240 6.35 -6.71 7.20
CA LEU A 240 4.89 -6.72 7.31
C LEU A 240 4.26 -6.87 5.93
N SER A 241 3.20 -7.68 5.84
CA SER A 241 2.46 -7.89 4.60
C SER A 241 1.55 -6.70 4.29
N VAL A 242 1.49 -6.33 3.01
CA VAL A 242 0.62 -5.27 2.49
C VAL A 242 -0.21 -5.85 1.36
N LEU A 243 -1.52 -5.68 1.41
CA LEU A 243 -2.44 -6.02 0.34
C LEU A 243 -2.83 -4.74 -0.41
N ALA A 244 -2.88 -4.81 -1.72
CA ALA A 244 -3.38 -3.74 -2.57
C ALA A 244 -4.75 -4.13 -3.16
N TYR A 245 -5.72 -3.24 -3.04
CA TYR A 245 -7.06 -3.39 -3.58
C TYR A 245 -7.38 -2.25 -4.55
N ASN A 246 -8.33 -2.47 -5.45
CA ASN A 246 -8.89 -1.41 -6.29
C ASN A 246 -9.55 -0.31 -5.42
N GLN A 247 -9.92 0.81 -6.04
CA GLN A 247 -10.53 1.95 -5.34
C GLN A 247 -11.84 1.60 -4.61
N ASP A 248 -12.61 0.66 -5.15
CA ASP A 248 -13.88 0.19 -4.56
C ASP A 248 -13.67 -0.87 -3.47
N ASP A 249 -12.42 -1.23 -3.16
CA ASP A 249 -12.02 -2.22 -2.15
C ASP A 249 -12.61 -3.63 -2.37
N THR A 250 -12.96 -3.96 -3.62
CA THR A 250 -13.64 -5.21 -4.02
C THR A 250 -12.71 -6.25 -4.62
N ILE A 251 -11.64 -5.81 -5.31
CA ILE A 251 -10.72 -6.69 -6.04
C ILE A 251 -9.32 -6.54 -5.48
N ALA A 252 -8.73 -7.65 -5.01
CA ALA A 252 -7.33 -7.70 -4.62
C ALA A 252 -6.44 -7.66 -5.87
N LEU A 253 -5.59 -6.64 -5.97
CA LEU A 253 -4.66 -6.43 -7.08
C LEU A 253 -3.32 -7.14 -6.86
N GLY A 254 -2.95 -7.36 -5.59
CA GLY A 254 -1.73 -8.08 -5.27
C GLY A 254 -1.36 -8.04 -3.78
N GLN A 255 -0.37 -8.85 -3.44
CA GLN A 255 0.22 -8.90 -2.10
C GLN A 255 1.70 -8.55 -2.20
N GLY A 256 2.14 -7.62 -1.37
CA GLY A 256 3.50 -7.16 -1.26
C GLY A 256 3.98 -7.13 0.18
N VAL A 257 5.13 -6.51 0.38
CA VAL A 257 5.75 -6.36 1.70
C VAL A 257 6.11 -4.90 1.96
N LEU A 258 5.99 -4.48 3.21
CA LEU A 258 6.41 -3.16 3.65
C LEU A 258 7.94 -3.05 3.56
N ALA A 259 8.41 -2.20 2.66
CA ALA A 259 9.83 -1.98 2.40
C ALA A 259 10.40 -0.86 3.27
N LEU A 260 9.63 0.20 3.50
CA LEU A 260 10.11 1.41 4.20
C LEU A 260 8.95 2.10 4.90
N VAL A 261 9.21 2.57 6.11
CA VAL A 261 8.45 3.62 6.79
C VAL A 261 9.24 4.92 6.61
N ASN A 262 8.60 5.97 6.10
CA ASN A 262 9.28 7.24 5.88
C ASN A 262 9.80 7.80 7.22
N ASN A 263 10.88 8.57 7.16
CA ASN A 263 11.51 9.18 8.32
C ASN A 263 10.90 10.53 8.72
N GLU A 264 9.84 10.97 8.03
CA GLU A 264 9.17 12.25 8.24
C GLU A 264 7.65 12.07 8.26
N ILE A 265 6.99 12.75 9.19
CA ILE A 265 5.54 12.85 9.27
C ILE A 265 5.11 14.09 8.45
N LEU A 266 4.14 13.92 7.57
CA LEU A 266 3.54 15.01 6.81
C LEU A 266 2.73 15.90 7.77
N GLN A 267 3.28 17.04 8.14
CA GLN A 267 2.68 17.97 9.11
C GLN A 267 1.32 18.53 8.66
N THR A 268 1.10 18.62 7.35
CA THR A 268 -0.16 19.13 6.77
C THR A 268 -1.35 18.22 7.02
N THR A 269 -1.12 16.91 7.13
CA THR A 269 -2.16 15.88 7.26
C THR A 269 -2.03 15.04 8.51
N GLY A 270 -0.94 15.19 9.30
CA GLY A 270 -0.67 14.31 10.46
C GLY A 270 -0.54 12.85 10.06
N SER A 271 0.04 12.57 8.90
CA SER A 271 0.15 11.19 8.36
C SER A 271 1.60 10.80 8.09
N ILE A 272 1.87 9.51 8.21
CA ILE A 272 3.15 8.89 7.84
C ILE A 272 3.02 8.22 6.49
N GLN A 273 4.03 8.42 5.63
CA GLN A 273 4.12 7.71 4.35
C GLN A 273 4.86 6.39 4.53
N LEU A 274 4.35 5.38 3.86
CA LEU A 274 4.94 4.04 3.82
C LEU A 274 5.15 3.63 2.37
N LYS A 275 6.22 2.88 2.13
CA LYS A 275 6.51 2.30 0.82
C LYS A 275 6.48 0.78 0.94
N ALA A 276 5.67 0.14 0.11
CA ALA A 276 5.62 -1.31 -0.04
C ALA A 276 6.11 -1.72 -1.42
N THR A 277 6.66 -2.93 -1.54
CA THR A 277 7.12 -3.52 -2.80
C THR A 277 6.26 -4.74 -3.12
N PHE A 278 5.82 -4.82 -4.36
CA PHE A 278 4.95 -5.88 -4.87
C PHE A 278 5.61 -6.59 -6.05
N PRO A 279 5.54 -7.93 -6.12
CA PRO A 279 5.77 -8.64 -7.37
C PRO A 279 4.65 -8.29 -8.35
N ASN A 280 4.97 -8.00 -9.60
CA ASN A 280 4.00 -7.53 -10.59
C ASN A 280 4.18 -8.19 -11.97
N LYS A 281 4.48 -9.50 -11.98
CA LYS A 281 4.69 -10.27 -13.22
C LYS A 281 3.46 -10.26 -14.14
N SER A 282 2.27 -10.25 -13.56
CA SER A 282 0.99 -10.18 -14.29
C SER A 282 0.64 -8.76 -14.76
N ARG A 283 1.41 -7.74 -14.36
CA ARG A 283 1.17 -6.32 -14.67
C ARG A 283 -0.24 -5.85 -14.27
N THR A 284 -0.73 -6.31 -13.13
CA THR A 284 -2.01 -5.89 -12.56
C THR A 284 -1.95 -4.49 -11.97
N LEU A 285 -0.78 -4.08 -11.46
CA LEU A 285 -0.55 -2.75 -10.90
C LEU A 285 0.16 -1.87 -11.93
N TRP A 286 -0.33 -0.64 -12.10
CA TRP A 286 0.26 0.33 -13.03
C TRP A 286 0.72 1.60 -12.32
N PRO A 287 1.88 2.18 -12.71
CA PRO A 287 2.34 3.45 -12.18
C PRO A 287 1.31 4.56 -12.39
N GLY A 288 1.00 5.31 -11.34
CA GLY A 288 -0.03 6.36 -11.32
C GLY A 288 -1.40 5.89 -10.86
N GLU A 289 -1.63 4.60 -10.71
CA GLU A 289 -2.90 4.05 -10.23
C GLU A 289 -3.09 4.34 -8.73
N LEU A 290 -4.31 4.75 -8.37
CA LEU A 290 -4.74 4.91 -6.98
C LEU A 290 -5.31 3.59 -6.48
N VAL A 291 -4.84 3.14 -5.32
CA VAL A 291 -5.22 1.86 -4.72
C VAL A 291 -5.46 2.00 -3.23
N ASN A 292 -6.30 1.13 -2.67
CA ASN A 292 -6.44 0.97 -1.24
C ASN A 292 -5.40 -0.03 -0.75
N ALA A 293 -4.59 0.39 0.23
CA ALA A 293 -3.57 -0.43 0.87
C ALA A 293 -4.06 -0.93 2.21
N ARG A 294 -3.95 -2.22 2.49
CA ARG A 294 -4.22 -2.84 3.77
C ARG A 294 -2.92 -3.38 4.35
N LEU A 295 -2.35 -2.69 5.34
CA LEU A 295 -1.16 -3.12 6.06
C LEU A 295 -1.54 -4.07 7.19
N LEU A 296 -1.06 -5.31 7.14
CA LEU A 296 -1.23 -6.27 8.23
C LEU A 296 -0.34 -5.86 9.40
N ILE A 297 -0.96 -5.40 10.49
CA ILE A 297 -0.23 -5.04 11.72
C ILE A 297 0.04 -6.29 12.54
N THR A 298 -0.99 -7.07 12.85
CA THR A 298 -0.87 -8.27 13.66
C THR A 298 -2.02 -9.23 13.36
N THR A 299 -1.87 -10.50 13.76
CA THR A 299 -2.98 -11.45 13.75
C THR A 299 -3.38 -11.73 15.19
N ARG A 300 -4.64 -11.48 15.53
CA ARG A 300 -5.19 -11.83 16.84
C ARG A 300 -5.53 -13.31 16.84
N HIS A 301 -4.72 -14.10 17.52
CA HIS A 301 -4.99 -15.53 17.71
C HIS A 301 -6.20 -15.75 18.59
N ASN A 302 -7.07 -16.69 18.19
CA ASN A 302 -8.31 -17.02 18.90
C ASN A 302 -9.21 -15.81 19.16
N GLY A 303 -9.32 -14.88 18.19
CA GLY A 303 -10.23 -13.73 18.24
C GLY A 303 -11.68 -14.18 18.25
N LEU A 304 -12.54 -13.52 19.05
CA LEU A 304 -13.97 -13.75 19.02
C LEU A 304 -14.60 -12.93 17.91
N THR A 305 -15.30 -13.57 16.99
CA THR A 305 -15.95 -12.90 15.86
C THR A 305 -17.43 -13.18 15.81
N VAL A 306 -18.16 -12.18 15.32
CA VAL A 306 -19.59 -12.26 15.01
C VAL A 306 -19.85 -11.52 13.70
N PRO A 307 -20.93 -11.83 12.97
CA PRO A 307 -21.37 -11.00 11.84
C PRO A 307 -21.51 -9.53 12.27
N ALA A 308 -21.10 -8.59 11.43
CA ALA A 308 -21.12 -7.15 11.76
C ALA A 308 -22.51 -6.64 12.14
N SER A 309 -23.57 -7.26 11.58
CA SER A 309 -24.99 -6.94 11.89
C SER A 309 -25.39 -7.20 13.36
N VAL A 310 -24.65 -8.04 14.08
CA VAL A 310 -24.87 -8.31 15.51
C VAL A 310 -24.56 -7.06 16.36
N VAL A 311 -23.62 -6.21 15.90
CA VAL A 311 -23.18 -5.03 16.66
C VAL A 311 -24.18 -3.90 16.47
N GLN A 312 -24.87 -3.55 17.55
CA GLN A 312 -25.81 -2.44 17.60
C GLN A 312 -25.15 -1.24 18.32
N GLN A 313 -25.50 -0.02 17.89
CA GLN A 313 -25.05 1.21 18.53
C GLN A 313 -26.15 1.78 19.43
N GLY A 314 -25.80 2.08 20.67
CA GLY A 314 -26.71 2.67 21.66
C GLY A 314 -26.11 3.90 22.35
N PRO A 315 -26.88 4.57 23.22
CA PRO A 315 -26.40 5.76 23.93
C PRO A 315 -25.16 5.51 24.80
N ASN A 316 -24.96 4.25 25.23
CA ASN A 316 -23.86 3.83 26.12
C ASN A 316 -22.75 3.10 25.33
N GLY A 317 -22.74 3.16 24.02
CA GLY A 317 -21.77 2.48 23.11
C GLY A 317 -22.34 1.24 22.43
N ALA A 318 -21.43 0.45 21.86
CA ALA A 318 -21.79 -0.76 21.13
C ALA A 318 -22.33 -1.86 22.07
N TYR A 319 -23.34 -2.59 21.60
CA TYR A 319 -23.94 -3.72 22.32
C TYR A 319 -24.42 -4.81 21.37
N ALA A 320 -24.71 -5.99 21.90
CA ALA A 320 -25.41 -7.06 21.20
C ALA A 320 -26.54 -7.65 22.05
N TYR A 321 -27.50 -8.29 21.36
CA TYR A 321 -28.49 -9.13 21.99
C TYR A 321 -27.97 -10.57 22.07
N VAL A 322 -27.76 -11.08 23.26
CA VAL A 322 -27.37 -12.46 23.53
C VAL A 322 -28.62 -13.27 23.88
N ILE A 323 -28.80 -14.41 23.24
CA ILE A 323 -29.91 -15.35 23.50
C ILE A 323 -29.51 -16.24 24.65
N LYS A 324 -30.31 -16.25 25.72
CA LYS A 324 -30.10 -17.10 26.88
C LYS A 324 -30.72 -18.49 26.68
N SER A 325 -30.39 -19.43 27.57
CA SER A 325 -30.92 -20.80 27.57
C SER A 325 -32.44 -20.86 27.77
N ASP A 326 -33.07 -19.84 28.33
CA ASP A 326 -34.52 -19.70 28.52
C ASP A 326 -35.21 -19.08 27.29
N SER A 327 -34.53 -18.96 26.15
CA SER A 327 -35.01 -18.31 24.93
C SER A 327 -35.38 -16.84 25.09
N THR A 328 -34.84 -16.14 26.07
CA THR A 328 -34.96 -14.67 26.23
C THR A 328 -33.67 -13.97 25.80
N VAL A 329 -33.79 -12.70 25.40
CA VAL A 329 -32.63 -11.91 25.04
C VAL A 329 -32.15 -11.01 26.17
N ALA A 330 -30.82 -10.85 26.24
CA ALA A 330 -30.20 -9.89 27.15
C ALA A 330 -29.30 -8.94 26.32
N ILE A 331 -29.36 -7.64 26.66
CA ILE A 331 -28.40 -6.68 26.14
C ILE A 331 -27.07 -6.89 26.86
N ARG A 332 -26.00 -6.98 26.06
CA ARG A 332 -24.64 -7.05 26.58
C ARG A 332 -23.77 -6.00 25.90
N PRO A 333 -23.16 -5.09 26.67
CA PRO A 333 -22.24 -4.10 26.13
C PRO A 333 -21.02 -4.80 25.51
N LEU A 334 -20.56 -4.30 24.37
CA LEU A 334 -19.44 -4.84 23.63
C LEU A 334 -18.31 -3.81 23.54
N LYS A 335 -17.09 -4.33 23.54
CA LYS A 335 -15.93 -3.59 23.07
C LYS A 335 -15.51 -4.20 21.73
N VAL A 336 -15.78 -3.48 20.65
CA VAL A 336 -15.43 -3.90 19.27
C VAL A 336 -14.03 -3.41 18.97
N ALA A 337 -13.15 -4.31 18.53
CA ALA A 337 -11.79 -3.97 18.12
C ALA A 337 -11.76 -3.48 16.68
N GLN A 338 -12.47 -4.18 15.78
CA GLN A 338 -12.47 -3.91 14.33
C GLN A 338 -13.72 -4.52 13.69
N ILE A 339 -14.19 -3.89 12.63
CA ILE A 339 -15.20 -4.49 11.73
C ILE A 339 -14.56 -4.51 10.33
N THR A 340 -14.45 -5.69 9.74
CA THR A 340 -13.83 -5.88 8.42
C THR A 340 -14.50 -7.05 7.71
N ASP A 341 -14.73 -6.91 6.41
CA ASP A 341 -15.27 -7.94 5.53
C ASP A 341 -16.57 -8.58 6.04
N GLY A 342 -17.45 -7.77 6.69
CA GLY A 342 -18.73 -8.22 7.23
C GLY A 342 -18.67 -8.91 8.60
N GLU A 343 -17.49 -9.04 9.20
CA GLU A 343 -17.28 -9.58 10.55
C GLU A 343 -16.82 -8.51 11.54
N ALA A 344 -17.27 -8.61 12.79
CA ALA A 344 -16.84 -7.79 13.92
C ALA A 344 -15.96 -8.62 14.85
N LEU A 345 -14.73 -8.17 15.08
CA LEU A 345 -13.83 -8.71 16.10
C LEU A 345 -14.15 -8.07 17.45
N ILE A 346 -14.44 -8.90 18.45
CA ILE A 346 -14.88 -8.48 19.77
C ILE A 346 -13.75 -8.63 20.80
N ASP A 347 -13.38 -7.52 21.44
CA ASP A 347 -12.37 -7.52 22.51
C ASP A 347 -12.95 -8.07 23.82
N SER A 348 -14.21 -7.70 24.14
CA SER A 348 -14.88 -8.14 25.35
C SER A 348 -16.39 -8.01 25.25
N GLY A 349 -17.10 -8.81 26.03
CA GLY A 349 -18.57 -8.79 26.11
C GLY A 349 -19.23 -10.10 25.66
N LEU A 350 -18.58 -10.93 24.85
CA LEU A 350 -19.08 -12.23 24.39
C LEU A 350 -18.14 -13.37 24.78
N LYS A 351 -18.66 -14.58 24.68
CA LYS A 351 -17.90 -15.83 24.86
C LYS A 351 -18.09 -16.73 23.63
N ALA A 352 -17.08 -17.52 23.31
CA ALA A 352 -17.17 -18.48 22.23
C ALA A 352 -18.36 -19.44 22.41
N GLY A 353 -19.10 -19.69 21.34
CA GLY A 353 -20.27 -20.57 21.34
C GLY A 353 -21.56 -19.94 21.85
N GLU A 354 -21.55 -18.67 22.33
CA GLU A 354 -22.80 -17.96 22.69
C GLU A 354 -23.62 -17.67 21.43
N GLN A 355 -24.95 -17.76 21.60
CA GLN A 355 -25.88 -17.38 20.54
C GLN A 355 -26.22 -15.89 20.61
N VAL A 356 -26.14 -15.20 19.50
CA VAL A 356 -26.41 -13.76 19.36
C VAL A 356 -27.43 -13.51 18.27
N VAL A 357 -28.17 -12.43 18.37
CA VAL A 357 -29.15 -12.05 17.37
C VAL A 357 -28.45 -11.34 16.20
N VAL A 358 -28.60 -11.91 15.01
CA VAL A 358 -28.03 -11.37 13.74
C VAL A 358 -29.05 -10.45 13.06
N ASP A 359 -30.36 -10.79 13.16
CA ASP A 359 -31.44 -10.03 12.56
C ASP A 359 -32.71 -10.08 13.40
N GLY A 360 -33.58 -9.06 13.29
CA GLY A 360 -34.80 -8.92 14.09
C GLY A 360 -34.63 -8.03 15.36
N GLN A 361 -33.49 -7.36 15.55
CA GLN A 361 -33.13 -6.62 16.77
C GLN A 361 -34.06 -5.45 17.08
N TYR A 362 -34.65 -4.80 16.08
CA TYR A 362 -35.41 -3.56 16.23
C TYR A 362 -36.71 -3.68 17.06
N ARG A 363 -37.17 -4.91 17.32
CA ARG A 363 -38.35 -5.21 18.15
C ARG A 363 -37.98 -5.68 19.56
N LEU A 364 -36.68 -5.88 19.85
CA LEU A 364 -36.25 -6.53 21.05
C LEU A 364 -36.05 -5.55 22.19
N GLN A 365 -36.49 -6.00 23.38
CA GLN A 365 -36.17 -5.37 24.66
C GLN A 365 -35.53 -6.41 25.59
N PRO A 366 -34.75 -6.02 26.60
CA PRO A 366 -34.20 -6.97 27.58
C PRO A 366 -35.32 -7.84 28.19
N GLY A 367 -35.14 -9.17 28.14
CA GLY A 367 -36.10 -10.14 28.66
C GLY A 367 -37.20 -10.56 27.64
N THR A 368 -37.21 -10.04 26.44
CA THR A 368 -38.16 -10.47 25.41
C THR A 368 -37.92 -11.94 25.01
N PRO A 369 -38.98 -12.80 25.02
CA PRO A 369 -38.87 -14.16 24.52
C PRO A 369 -38.73 -14.15 22.98
N VAL A 370 -37.82 -14.99 22.45
CA VAL A 370 -37.54 -15.09 21.02
C VAL A 370 -37.71 -16.51 20.49
N THR A 371 -38.05 -16.59 19.23
CA THR A 371 -38.04 -17.86 18.46
C THR A 371 -36.96 -17.77 17.39
N ILE A 372 -36.03 -18.70 17.40
CA ILE A 372 -34.92 -18.74 16.43
C ILE A 372 -35.46 -19.28 15.11
N LEU A 373 -35.34 -18.50 14.05
CA LEU A 373 -35.61 -18.94 12.69
C LEU A 373 -34.41 -19.74 12.15
N HIS A 374 -34.68 -20.85 11.47
CA HIS A 374 -33.67 -21.72 10.86
C HIS A 374 -33.96 -21.91 9.38
N GLY A 375 -32.89 -22.00 8.56
CA GLY A 375 -32.98 -22.35 7.14
C GLY A 375 -33.74 -21.35 6.27
N GLU A 376 -34.57 -21.82 5.35
CA GLU A 376 -35.33 -21.02 4.37
C GLU A 376 -36.12 -19.87 5.02
N ALA A 377 -36.65 -20.04 6.21
CA ALA A 377 -37.38 -19.01 6.94
C ALA A 377 -36.46 -17.83 7.40
N ALA A 378 -35.18 -18.07 7.60
CA ALA A 378 -34.20 -17.03 7.88
C ALA A 378 -33.85 -16.24 6.62
N ASP A 379 -33.68 -16.92 5.49
CA ASP A 379 -33.38 -16.33 4.18
C ASP A 379 -34.58 -15.48 3.65
N GLU A 380 -35.79 -15.94 3.85
CA GLU A 380 -37.00 -15.19 3.50
C GLU A 380 -37.18 -13.93 4.38
N ALA A 381 -36.85 -14.00 5.66
CA ALA A 381 -36.91 -12.86 6.56
C ALA A 381 -35.87 -11.79 6.16
N ALA A 382 -34.65 -12.21 5.83
CA ALA A 382 -33.57 -11.33 5.33
C ALA A 382 -33.95 -10.68 3.99
N ALA A 383 -34.52 -11.43 3.06
CA ALA A 383 -34.95 -10.94 1.75
C ALA A 383 -36.11 -9.92 1.85
N GLN A 384 -37.09 -10.13 2.73
CA GLN A 384 -38.20 -9.20 2.95
C GLN A 384 -37.74 -7.87 3.58
N GLN A 385 -36.69 -7.89 4.41
CA GLN A 385 -36.13 -6.67 5.00
C GLN A 385 -35.30 -5.88 3.99
N ALA A 386 -34.51 -6.56 3.15
CA ALA A 386 -33.78 -5.91 2.07
C ALA A 386 -34.74 -5.17 1.11
N GLN A 387 -35.93 -5.70 0.85
CA GLN A 387 -36.96 -5.04 0.05
C GLN A 387 -37.61 -3.83 0.74
N GLN A 388 -37.75 -3.85 2.08
CA GLN A 388 -38.30 -2.73 2.85
C GLN A 388 -37.32 -1.58 3.04
N ALA A 389 -36.01 -1.83 2.98
CA ALA A 389 -34.96 -0.81 3.07
C ALA A 389 -34.76 -0.01 1.75
N VAL A 390 -35.37 -0.43 0.64
CA VAL A 390 -35.25 0.19 -0.69
C VAL A 390 -36.41 1.19 -0.99
N ILE A 391 -37.33 1.39 -0.05
CA ILE A 391 -38.43 2.39 -0.26
C ILE A 391 -37.93 3.73 0.31
N PRO A 392 -37.79 4.81 -0.52
CA PRO A 392 -37.21 6.10 -0.17
C PRO A 392 -38.06 6.89 0.84
#